data_85baf25588f8d7ab576543a25e2daf62
#
_entry.id   85baf25588f8d7ab576543a25e2daf62
#
_cell.length_a   1.000
_cell.length_b   1.000
_cell.length_c   1.000
_cell.angle_alpha   90.00
_cell.angle_beta   90.00
_cell.angle_gamma   90.00
#
_symmetry.space_group_name_H-M   'P 1'
#
loop_
_entity.id
_entity.type
_entity.pdbx_description
1 polymer ?
#
loop_
_entity_poly.entity_id
_entity_poly.type
_entity_poly.pdbx_seq_one_letter_code
_entity_poly.pdbx_strand_id
1 'polypeptide(L)'
;KWLKNKEIKEENIIIYGESLGTGVATEIAQNKNFAGVILESPFTSMIDVGKTKYPFFPVRLLLKDKYESDKKIKKIKSPILIMHGEVDGIVPFWMGKKMYKLANEPKYFYFSKYDDHMMEYNEKLLNELKKFINSLN
;
A
#
# COMPACT_ATOMS: atom_id res chain seq x y z
N LYS A 1 8.94 18.26 -5.99
CA LYS A 1 9.78 19.47 -6.23
C LYS A 1 10.58 19.86 -4.98
N TRP A 2 9.95 20.00 -3.79
CA TRP A 2 10.62 20.47 -2.57
C TRP A 2 11.80 19.56 -2.15
N LEU A 3 11.61 18.24 -2.10
CA LEU A 3 12.68 17.28 -1.78
C LEU A 3 13.84 17.34 -2.78
N LYS A 4 13.54 17.48 -4.09
CA LYS A 4 14.57 17.64 -5.11
C LYS A 4 15.38 18.93 -4.91
N ASN A 5 14.73 20.01 -4.49
CA ASN A 5 15.42 21.27 -4.17
C ASN A 5 16.31 21.17 -2.92
N LYS A 6 16.12 20.14 -2.08
CA LYS A 6 16.95 19.82 -0.92
C LYS A 6 18.03 18.77 -1.20
N GLU A 7 18.20 18.41 -2.49
CA GLU A 7 19.17 17.40 -2.94
C GLU A 7 18.98 16.02 -2.33
N ILE A 8 17.76 15.74 -1.80
CA ILE A 8 17.42 14.43 -1.26
C ILE A 8 17.17 13.48 -2.43
N LYS A 9 18.01 12.46 -2.54
CA LYS A 9 17.91 11.43 -3.57
C LYS A 9 16.71 10.50 -3.33
N GLU A 10 16.11 9.96 -4.40
CA GLU A 10 14.98 9.03 -4.32
C GLU A 10 15.30 7.80 -3.44
N GLU A 11 16.53 7.29 -3.51
CA GLU A 11 17.04 6.17 -2.73
C GLU A 11 17.11 6.41 -1.21
N ASN A 12 16.93 7.65 -0.76
CA ASN A 12 16.88 8.02 0.66
C ASN A 12 15.46 8.36 1.13
N ILE A 13 14.45 8.04 0.32
CA ILE A 13 13.05 8.37 0.60
C ILE A 13 12.25 7.08 0.77
N ILE A 14 11.51 6.98 1.87
CA ILE A 14 10.46 5.98 2.03
C ILE A 14 9.13 6.60 1.64
N ILE A 15 8.40 5.95 0.75
CA ILE A 15 7.03 6.34 0.39
C ILE A 15 6.07 5.60 1.31
N TYR A 16 5.20 6.35 2.00
CA TYR A 16 4.16 5.79 2.83
C TYR A 16 2.78 6.19 2.30
N GLY A 17 1.88 5.23 2.20
CA GLY A 17 0.48 5.46 1.84
C GLY A 17 -0.46 4.66 2.71
N GLU A 18 -1.53 5.31 3.17
CA GLU A 18 -2.61 4.71 3.95
C GLU A 18 -3.91 4.80 3.16
N SER A 19 -4.71 3.74 3.15
CA SER A 19 -6.03 3.68 2.52
C SER A 19 -5.99 4.23 1.07
N LEU A 20 -6.71 5.29 0.75
CA LEU A 20 -6.69 5.96 -0.57
C LEU A 20 -5.25 6.39 -0.97
N GLY A 21 -4.44 6.80 0.00
CA GLY A 21 -3.04 7.16 -0.20
C GLY A 21 -2.17 6.01 -0.73
N THR A 22 -2.58 4.75 -0.54
CA THR A 22 -1.87 3.59 -1.11
C THR A 22 -1.93 3.55 -2.63
N GLY A 23 -3.03 4.02 -3.22
CA GLY A 23 -3.16 4.16 -4.67
C GLY A 23 -2.19 5.20 -5.23
N VAL A 24 -2.03 6.33 -4.53
CA VAL A 24 -1.07 7.39 -4.87
C VAL A 24 0.36 6.90 -4.68
N ALA A 25 0.67 6.27 -3.53
CA ALA A 25 1.98 5.70 -3.24
C ALA A 25 2.40 4.68 -4.30
N THR A 26 1.49 3.78 -4.67
CA THR A 26 1.71 2.78 -5.72
C THR A 26 1.96 3.43 -7.09
N GLU A 27 1.24 4.51 -7.43
CA GLU A 27 1.46 5.27 -8.67
C GLU A 27 2.85 5.91 -8.71
N ILE A 28 3.24 6.58 -7.62
CA ILE A 28 4.52 7.31 -7.53
C ILE A 28 5.71 6.34 -7.55
N ALA A 29 5.56 5.17 -6.92
CA ALA A 29 6.67 4.22 -6.75
C ALA A 29 6.97 3.38 -8.01
N GLN A 30 6.11 3.39 -9.04
CA GLN A 30 6.34 2.63 -10.28
C GLN A 30 7.64 3.06 -10.95
N ASN A 31 8.48 2.09 -11.31
CA ASN A 31 9.72 2.30 -12.06
C ASN A 31 10.67 3.32 -11.40
N LYS A 32 10.60 3.44 -10.06
CA LYS A 32 11.44 4.28 -9.23
C LYS A 32 12.23 3.44 -8.24
N ASN A 33 13.34 4.01 -7.76
CA ASN A 33 14.23 3.36 -6.79
C ASN A 33 14.18 4.12 -5.46
N PHE A 34 13.02 4.07 -4.78
CA PHE A 34 12.90 4.57 -3.42
C PHE A 34 13.59 3.63 -2.43
N ALA A 35 14.00 4.15 -1.26
CA ALA A 35 14.54 3.32 -0.19
C ALA A 35 13.55 2.20 0.19
N GLY A 36 12.26 2.53 0.28
CA GLY A 36 11.22 1.56 0.55
C GLY A 36 9.83 2.13 0.28
N VAL A 37 8.84 1.25 0.26
CA VAL A 37 7.42 1.60 0.11
C VAL A 37 6.63 0.91 1.22
N ILE A 38 5.79 1.67 1.92
CA ILE A 38 4.89 1.16 2.96
C ILE A 38 3.46 1.42 2.52
N LEU A 39 2.64 0.38 2.48
CA LEU A 39 1.23 0.45 2.14
C LEU A 39 0.39 -0.09 3.28
N GLU A 40 -0.39 0.78 3.92
CA GLU A 40 -1.32 0.44 4.99
C GLU A 40 -2.75 0.39 4.45
N SER A 41 -3.45 -0.71 4.71
CA SER A 41 -4.80 -1.00 4.21
C SER A 41 -4.94 -0.78 2.69
N PRO A 42 -4.04 -1.37 1.86
CA PRO A 42 -4.06 -1.15 0.42
C PRO A 42 -5.22 -1.88 -0.25
N PHE A 43 -5.74 -1.26 -1.30
CA PHE A 43 -6.77 -1.83 -2.18
C PHE A 43 -6.21 -2.21 -3.56
N THR A 44 -6.85 -3.16 -4.21
CA THR A 44 -6.49 -3.62 -5.56
C THR A 44 -6.86 -2.60 -6.63
N SER A 45 -8.08 -2.07 -6.54
CA SER A 45 -8.58 -0.96 -7.38
C SER A 45 -9.79 -0.31 -6.70
N MET A 46 -10.08 0.95 -7.04
CA MET A 46 -11.31 1.60 -6.58
C MET A 46 -12.56 0.93 -7.17
N ILE A 47 -12.44 0.25 -8.30
CA ILE A 47 -13.52 -0.56 -8.86
C ILE A 47 -13.84 -1.74 -7.94
N ASP A 48 -12.82 -2.44 -7.44
CA ASP A 48 -13.02 -3.59 -6.55
C ASP A 48 -13.60 -3.14 -5.20
N VAL A 49 -13.09 -2.04 -4.62
CA VAL A 49 -13.68 -1.44 -3.41
C VAL A 49 -15.15 -1.08 -3.63
N GLY A 50 -15.46 -0.40 -4.72
CA GLY A 50 -16.83 -0.02 -5.05
C GLY A 50 -17.76 -1.21 -5.24
N LYS A 51 -17.30 -2.29 -5.87
CA LYS A 51 -18.08 -3.53 -6.03
C LYS A 51 -18.39 -4.23 -4.71
N THR A 52 -17.49 -4.19 -3.72
CA THR A 52 -17.75 -4.79 -2.41
C THR A 52 -18.85 -4.04 -1.64
N LYS A 53 -18.95 -2.72 -1.84
CA LYS A 53 -19.96 -1.87 -1.18
C LYS A 53 -21.26 -1.76 -1.97
N TYR A 54 -21.17 -1.78 -3.29
CA TYR A 54 -22.29 -1.55 -4.22
C TYR A 54 -22.31 -2.60 -5.34
N PRO A 55 -22.58 -3.88 -5.04
CA PRO A 55 -22.45 -4.98 -6.02
C PRO A 55 -23.36 -4.87 -7.24
N PHE A 56 -24.50 -4.16 -7.11
CA PHE A 56 -25.48 -4.00 -8.18
C PHE A 56 -25.28 -2.73 -9.02
N PHE A 57 -24.32 -1.87 -8.67
CA PHE A 57 -24.06 -0.65 -9.42
C PHE A 57 -22.95 -0.84 -10.47
N PRO A 58 -23.05 -0.19 -11.62
CA PRO A 58 -22.01 -0.24 -12.67
C PRO A 58 -20.81 0.65 -12.30
N VAL A 59 -20.17 0.34 -11.15
CA VAL A 59 -19.07 1.12 -10.55
C VAL A 59 -17.99 1.46 -11.56
N ARG A 60 -17.67 0.52 -12.46
CA ARG A 60 -16.63 0.71 -13.49
C ARG A 60 -16.92 1.87 -14.46
N LEU A 61 -18.19 2.16 -14.71
CA LEU A 61 -18.61 3.24 -15.61
C LEU A 61 -18.63 4.60 -14.89
N LEU A 62 -18.86 4.58 -13.58
CA LEU A 62 -19.04 5.80 -12.77
C LEU A 62 -17.74 6.37 -12.25
N LEU A 63 -16.71 5.53 -12.00
CA LEU A 63 -15.45 5.99 -11.45
C LEU A 63 -14.53 6.53 -12.55
N LYS A 64 -14.11 7.80 -12.38
CA LYS A 64 -13.05 8.45 -13.18
C LYS A 64 -11.69 7.87 -12.80
N ASP A 65 -11.37 7.91 -11.52
CA ASP A 65 -10.07 7.47 -10.99
C ASP A 65 -10.18 6.02 -10.48
N LYS A 66 -9.66 5.10 -11.27
CA LYS A 66 -9.80 3.66 -11.00
C LYS A 66 -8.73 3.12 -10.05
N TYR A 67 -7.60 3.83 -9.92
CA TYR A 67 -6.46 3.44 -9.08
C TYR A 67 -6.17 1.92 -9.17
N GLU A 68 -5.88 1.42 -10.37
CA GLU A 68 -5.60 -0.01 -10.60
C GLU A 68 -4.25 -0.42 -9.98
N SER A 69 -4.21 -0.42 -8.63
CA SER A 69 -3.00 -0.65 -7.85
C SER A 69 -2.43 -2.05 -8.05
N ASP A 70 -3.28 -3.05 -8.29
CA ASP A 70 -2.89 -4.43 -8.56
C ASP A 70 -2.08 -4.60 -9.86
N LYS A 71 -2.28 -3.73 -10.83
CA LYS A 71 -1.48 -3.71 -12.07
C LYS A 71 -0.16 -2.98 -11.88
N LYS A 72 -0.15 -1.97 -11.02
CA LYS A 72 0.98 -1.06 -10.82
C LYS A 72 2.01 -1.60 -9.85
N ILE A 73 1.59 -2.31 -8.79
CA ILE A 73 2.48 -2.85 -7.76
C ILE A 73 3.57 -3.75 -8.34
N LYS A 74 3.28 -4.47 -9.42
CA LYS A 74 4.25 -5.31 -10.16
C LYS A 74 5.41 -4.53 -10.78
N LYS A 75 5.28 -3.20 -10.88
CA LYS A 75 6.32 -2.31 -11.43
C LYS A 75 7.14 -1.63 -10.36
N ILE A 76 6.83 -1.85 -9.08
CA ILE A 76 7.59 -1.36 -7.94
C ILE A 76 8.78 -2.29 -7.75
N LYS A 77 9.99 -1.72 -7.75
CA LYS A 77 11.25 -2.45 -7.56
C LYS A 77 11.82 -2.24 -6.16
N SER A 78 11.38 -1.19 -5.47
CA SER A 78 11.78 -0.89 -4.10
C SER A 78 11.28 -1.96 -3.14
N PRO A 79 12.00 -2.24 -2.03
CA PRO A 79 11.46 -3.04 -0.93
C PRO A 79 10.09 -2.54 -0.48
N ILE A 80 9.16 -3.44 -0.23
CA ILE A 80 7.79 -3.08 0.10
C ILE A 80 7.29 -3.77 1.37
N LEU A 81 6.68 -3.00 2.26
CA LEU A 81 5.94 -3.51 3.42
C LEU A 81 4.44 -3.26 3.19
N ILE A 82 3.64 -4.31 3.33
CA ILE A 82 2.18 -4.24 3.29
C ILE A 82 1.62 -4.55 4.67
N MET A 83 0.84 -3.62 5.19
CA MET A 83 0.17 -3.74 6.49
C MET A 83 -1.33 -3.73 6.29
N HIS A 84 -2.07 -4.59 7.01
CA HIS A 84 -3.53 -4.67 6.88
C HIS A 84 -4.18 -5.32 8.09
N GLY A 85 -5.32 -4.77 8.52
CA GLY A 85 -6.18 -5.38 9.54
C GLY A 85 -7.05 -6.48 8.93
N GLU A 86 -7.11 -7.66 9.58
CA GLU A 86 -7.89 -8.80 9.05
C GLU A 86 -9.41 -8.57 9.15
N VAL A 87 -9.84 -7.66 10.03
CA VAL A 87 -11.25 -7.31 10.21
C VAL A 87 -11.62 -5.96 9.59
N ASP A 88 -10.79 -5.46 8.67
CA ASP A 88 -11.01 -4.20 7.96
C ASP A 88 -12.38 -4.21 7.24
N GLY A 89 -13.29 -3.37 7.75
CA GLY A 89 -14.65 -3.22 7.24
C GLY A 89 -14.77 -2.26 6.05
N ILE A 90 -13.71 -1.53 5.68
CA ILE A 90 -13.70 -0.54 4.58
C ILE A 90 -13.02 -1.13 3.34
N VAL A 91 -11.78 -1.56 3.49
CA VAL A 91 -11.01 -2.22 2.43
C VAL A 91 -10.84 -3.70 2.83
N PRO A 92 -11.57 -4.63 2.21
CA PRO A 92 -11.52 -6.04 2.58
C PRO A 92 -10.09 -6.60 2.60
N PHE A 93 -9.74 -7.32 3.64
CA PHE A 93 -8.42 -7.90 3.89
C PHE A 93 -7.84 -8.70 2.71
N TRP A 94 -8.70 -9.37 1.92
CA TRP A 94 -8.26 -10.11 0.73
C TRP A 94 -7.53 -9.22 -0.28
N MET A 95 -7.83 -7.91 -0.31
CA MET A 95 -7.15 -6.96 -1.20
C MET A 95 -5.70 -6.78 -0.78
N GLY A 96 -5.42 -6.60 0.52
CA GLY A 96 -4.07 -6.53 1.05
C GLY A 96 -3.27 -7.81 0.76
N LYS A 97 -3.88 -8.98 0.97
CA LYS A 97 -3.26 -10.27 0.61
C LYS A 97 -2.95 -10.36 -0.88
N LYS A 98 -3.87 -9.92 -1.74
CA LYS A 98 -3.65 -9.91 -3.20
C LYS A 98 -2.52 -8.95 -3.57
N MET A 99 -2.48 -7.76 -2.97
CA MET A 99 -1.41 -6.79 -3.20
C MET A 99 -0.05 -7.37 -2.79
N TYR A 100 0.04 -8.00 -1.61
CA TYR A 100 1.26 -8.69 -1.17
C TYR A 100 1.69 -9.80 -2.15
N LYS A 101 0.75 -10.62 -2.60
CA LYS A 101 1.04 -11.70 -3.57
C LYS A 101 1.61 -11.15 -4.90
N LEU A 102 1.14 -9.99 -5.35
CA LEU A 102 1.52 -9.39 -6.62
C LEU A 102 2.80 -8.54 -6.54
N ALA A 103 3.20 -8.11 -5.35
CA ALA A 103 4.41 -7.32 -5.13
C ALA A 103 5.67 -8.14 -5.47
N ASN A 104 6.71 -7.44 -5.97
CA ASN A 104 8.03 -8.02 -6.19
C ASN A 104 8.79 -8.18 -4.87
N GLU A 105 9.78 -9.07 -4.86
CA GLU A 105 10.75 -9.16 -3.77
C GLU A 105 11.77 -7.99 -3.82
N PRO A 106 12.32 -7.55 -2.66
CA PRO A 106 11.99 -8.02 -1.32
C PRO A 106 10.67 -7.41 -0.84
N LYS A 107 9.82 -8.25 -0.25
CA LYS A 107 8.50 -7.84 0.26
C LYS A 107 8.25 -8.39 1.65
N TYR A 108 7.58 -7.59 2.45
CA TYR A 108 7.26 -7.86 3.85
C TYR A 108 5.77 -7.64 4.09
N PHE A 109 5.25 -8.26 5.14
CA PHE A 109 3.88 -8.02 5.55
C PHE A 109 3.74 -7.93 7.06
N TYR A 110 2.73 -7.18 7.50
CA TYR A 110 2.19 -7.20 8.84
C TYR A 110 0.67 -7.26 8.75
N PHE A 111 0.10 -8.42 9.04
CA PHE A 111 -1.35 -8.63 9.06
C PHE A 111 -1.79 -8.76 10.52
N SER A 112 -2.65 -7.83 10.96
CA SER A 112 -3.14 -7.80 12.33
C SER A 112 -4.50 -8.44 12.41
N LYS A 113 -4.61 -9.47 13.24
CA LYS A 113 -5.83 -10.28 13.37
C LYS A 113 -7.05 -9.50 13.87
N TYR A 114 -6.81 -8.44 14.64
CA TYR A 114 -7.87 -7.75 15.37
C TYR A 114 -8.07 -6.30 14.92
N ASP A 115 -7.18 -5.76 14.10
CA ASP A 115 -7.29 -4.38 13.64
C ASP A 115 -8.31 -4.25 12.51
N ASP A 116 -9.05 -3.16 12.55
CA ASP A 116 -9.93 -2.68 11.50
C ASP A 116 -9.14 -1.84 10.47
N HIS A 117 -9.81 -0.98 9.74
CA HIS A 117 -9.23 -0.10 8.72
C HIS A 117 -8.16 0.83 9.26
N MET A 118 -8.37 1.36 10.46
CA MET A 118 -7.40 2.16 11.20
C MET A 118 -6.60 1.22 12.10
N MET A 119 -5.37 0.91 11.72
CA MET A 119 -4.53 0.01 12.50
C MET A 119 -4.04 0.66 13.81
N GLU A 120 -3.97 -0.12 14.87
CA GLU A 120 -3.42 0.33 16.14
C GLU A 120 -1.89 0.30 16.11
N TYR A 121 -1.26 1.45 16.34
CA TYR A 121 0.20 1.60 16.38
C TYR A 121 0.77 1.14 17.73
N ASN A 122 0.53 -0.14 18.05
CA ASN A 122 1.07 -0.79 19.24
C ASN A 122 2.55 -1.18 19.06
N GLU A 123 3.18 -1.68 20.12
CA GLU A 123 4.59 -2.07 20.10
C GLU A 123 4.92 -3.10 19.00
N LYS A 124 4.01 -4.03 18.73
CA LYS A 124 4.23 -5.07 17.73
C LYS A 124 4.33 -4.47 16.33
N LEU A 125 3.39 -3.60 15.95
CA LEU A 125 3.42 -2.91 14.66
C LEU A 125 4.65 -2.01 14.55
N LEU A 126 4.96 -1.24 15.61
CA LEU A 126 6.14 -0.37 15.63
C LEU A 126 7.45 -1.16 15.49
N ASN A 127 7.53 -2.36 16.07
CA ASN A 127 8.69 -3.23 15.89
C ASN A 127 8.82 -3.77 14.46
N GLU A 128 7.70 -4.12 13.80
CA GLU A 128 7.74 -4.54 12.40
C GLU A 128 8.14 -3.38 11.46
N LEU A 129 7.64 -2.17 11.71
CA LEU A 129 8.10 -0.97 11.00
C LEU A 129 9.60 -0.73 11.18
N LYS A 130 10.11 -0.82 12.41
CA LYS A 130 11.56 -0.68 12.70
C LYS A 130 12.38 -1.76 11.98
N LYS A 131 11.94 -3.02 12.00
CA LYS A 131 12.62 -4.11 11.28
C LYS A 131 12.68 -3.83 9.79
N PHE A 132 11.55 -3.40 9.19
CA PHE A 132 11.51 -3.05 7.78
C PHE A 132 12.49 -1.90 7.47
N ILE A 133 12.43 -0.80 8.22
CA ILE A 133 13.31 0.36 8.00
C ILE A 133 14.79 -0.04 8.12
N ASN A 134 15.14 -0.83 9.15
CA ASN A 134 16.51 -1.32 9.32
C ASN A 134 16.99 -2.27 8.22
N SER A 135 16.07 -2.93 7.52
CA SER A 135 16.41 -3.80 6.38
C SER A 135 16.71 -3.04 5.08
N LEU A 136 16.49 -1.73 5.06
CA LEU A 136 16.69 -0.87 3.89
C LEU A 136 18.13 -0.32 3.78
N ASN A 137 18.97 -0.56 4.80
CA ASN A 137 20.35 -0.07 4.89
C ASN A 137 21.35 -1.12 4.38
#